data_232651721d59215a8d2b5956fcc667c3
#
_entry.id   232651721d59215a8d2b5956fcc667c3
#
_cell.length_a   1.000
_cell.length_b   1.000
_cell.length_c   1.000
_cell.angle_alpha   90.00
_cell.angle_beta   90.00
_cell.angle_gamma   90.00
#
_symmetry.space_group_name_H-M   'P 1'
#
loop_
_entity.id
_entity.type
_entity.pdbx_description
1 polymer ?
#
loop_
_entity_poly.entity_id
_entity_poly.type
_entity_poly.pdbx_seq_one_letter_code
_entity_poly.pdbx_strand_id
1 'polypeptide(L)'
;MKTTKKNPKFLLPTVIVGGVGLLVFLIFGPGAGDGAVSVKVPSLSPLAVAGETAFNANCAACHGKNGGGGTKLAPPLVHDTYNLGHHPDDSFRAAVHNGTTQHHWHFGNMPPTPQVTDAQLTRIIRYIRELQEANGIVARPHQM
;
A
#
# COMPACT_ATOMS: atom_id res chain seq x y z
N MET A 1 -7.10 -56.92 38.02
CA MET A 1 -7.27 -55.79 37.06
C MET A 1 -6.65 -54.56 37.69
N LYS A 2 -5.47 -54.06 37.18
CA LYS A 2 -4.81 -52.82 37.64
C LYS A 2 -5.24 -51.67 36.74
N THR A 3 -6.03 -50.76 37.26
CA THR A 3 -6.42 -49.53 36.56
C THR A 3 -5.31 -48.52 36.71
N THR A 4 -4.62 -48.21 35.62
CA THR A 4 -3.61 -47.13 35.54
C THR A 4 -4.31 -45.78 35.51
N LYS A 5 -4.24 -45.04 36.60
CA LYS A 5 -4.73 -43.67 36.73
C LYS A 5 -3.83 -42.72 35.89
N LYS A 6 -4.29 -42.29 34.72
CA LYS A 6 -3.57 -41.29 33.93
C LYS A 6 -3.62 -39.93 34.62
N ASN A 7 -2.43 -39.40 35.00
CA ASN A 7 -2.28 -38.09 35.60
C ASN A 7 -2.56 -36.99 34.58
N PRO A 8 -3.52 -36.09 34.81
CA PRO A 8 -3.88 -35.03 33.86
C PRO A 8 -2.95 -33.81 33.89
N LYS A 9 -1.79 -33.92 34.62
CA LYS A 9 -0.91 -32.76 34.87
C LYS A 9 -0.11 -32.26 33.65
N PHE A 10 -0.05 -33.01 32.53
CA PHE A 10 0.74 -32.65 31.36
C PHE A 10 -0.04 -31.92 30.23
N LEU A 11 -1.37 -31.86 30.31
CA LEU A 11 -2.19 -31.22 29.27
C LEU A 11 -2.36 -29.71 29.47
N LEU A 12 -2.24 -29.21 30.70
CA LEU A 12 -2.48 -27.80 31.02
C LEU A 12 -1.43 -26.84 30.41
N PRO A 13 -0.10 -27.10 30.48
CA PRO A 13 0.88 -26.18 29.90
C PRO A 13 0.81 -26.10 28.35
N THR A 14 0.48 -27.21 27.70
CA THR A 14 0.41 -27.26 26.23
C THR A 14 -0.76 -26.43 25.68
N VAL A 15 -1.90 -26.44 26.37
CA VAL A 15 -3.08 -25.65 26.00
C VAL A 15 -2.84 -24.14 26.23
N ILE A 16 -2.17 -23.78 27.34
CA ILE A 16 -1.85 -22.37 27.67
C ILE A 16 -0.86 -21.80 26.66
N VAL A 17 0.22 -22.53 26.32
CA VAL A 17 1.22 -22.07 25.33
C VAL A 17 0.60 -21.94 23.93
N GLY A 18 -0.23 -22.91 23.53
CA GLY A 18 -0.97 -22.84 22.26
C GLY A 18 -1.97 -21.67 22.21
N GLY A 19 -2.70 -21.44 23.31
CA GLY A 19 -3.65 -20.35 23.43
C GLY A 19 -3.01 -18.96 23.40
N VAL A 20 -1.89 -18.79 24.10
CA VAL A 20 -1.12 -17.52 24.08
C VAL A 20 -0.51 -17.28 22.70
N GLY A 21 0.06 -18.30 22.05
CA GLY A 21 0.59 -18.19 20.69
C GLY A 21 -0.48 -17.78 19.67
N LEU A 22 -1.66 -18.38 19.75
CA LEU A 22 -2.79 -18.03 18.89
C LEU A 22 -3.30 -16.60 19.17
N LEU A 23 -3.38 -16.21 20.43
CA LEU A 23 -3.81 -14.87 20.82
C LEU A 23 -2.83 -13.79 20.35
N VAL A 24 -1.53 -14.02 20.49
CA VAL A 24 -0.48 -13.13 19.99
C VAL A 24 -0.53 -13.04 18.47
N PHE A 25 -0.74 -14.16 17.76
CA PHE A 25 -0.91 -14.15 16.31
C PHE A 25 -2.17 -13.38 15.87
N LEU A 26 -3.28 -13.47 16.60
CA LEU A 26 -4.51 -12.72 16.30
C LEU A 26 -4.38 -11.22 16.61
N ILE A 27 -3.53 -10.83 17.59
CA ILE A 27 -3.32 -9.41 17.95
C ILE A 27 -2.21 -8.78 17.11
N PHE A 28 -1.13 -9.53 16.81
CA PHE A 28 0.07 -9.04 16.13
C PHE A 28 0.31 -9.71 14.77
N GLY A 29 -0.57 -10.63 14.35
CA GLY A 29 -0.51 -11.21 13.01
C GLY A 29 -0.60 -10.11 11.94
N PRO A 30 -0.11 -10.39 10.70
CA PRO A 30 -0.21 -9.44 9.62
C PRO A 30 -1.69 -9.08 9.43
N GLY A 31 -2.06 -7.88 9.87
CA GLY A 31 -3.41 -7.36 9.71
C GLY A 31 -3.80 -7.42 8.23
N ALA A 32 -5.05 -7.79 7.95
CA ALA A 32 -5.63 -7.61 6.62
C ALA A 32 -5.43 -6.14 6.26
N GLY A 33 -4.51 -5.88 5.32
CA GLY A 33 -3.98 -4.55 5.09
C GLY A 33 -5.09 -3.59 4.67
N ASP A 34 -5.09 -2.42 5.25
CA ASP A 34 -5.92 -1.28 4.89
C ASP A 34 -5.64 -0.84 3.44
N GLY A 35 -6.01 -1.66 2.47
CA GLY A 35 -5.75 -1.43 1.06
C GLY A 35 -4.29 -1.62 0.60
N ALA A 36 -3.41 -2.21 1.43
CA ALA A 36 -2.04 -2.50 1.00
C ALA A 36 -2.01 -3.50 -0.15
N VAL A 37 -1.25 -3.18 -1.20
CA VAL A 37 -1.02 -4.07 -2.34
C VAL A 37 0.46 -4.46 -2.44
N SER A 38 0.71 -5.71 -2.83
CA SER A 38 2.08 -6.15 -3.15
C SER A 38 2.43 -5.62 -4.53
N VAL A 39 3.52 -4.84 -4.63
CA VAL A 39 3.94 -4.19 -5.86
C VAL A 39 5.17 -4.89 -6.44
N LYS A 40 5.02 -5.44 -7.65
CA LYS A 40 6.15 -5.91 -8.46
C LYS A 40 6.85 -4.71 -9.08
N VAL A 41 8.14 -4.54 -8.79
CA VAL A 41 8.97 -3.48 -9.36
C VAL A 41 9.71 -4.04 -10.58
N PRO A 42 9.52 -3.46 -11.78
CA PRO A 42 10.24 -3.86 -12.98
C PRO A 42 11.64 -3.25 -13.04
N SER A 43 12.38 -3.55 -14.12
CA SER A 43 13.54 -2.72 -14.49
C SER A 43 13.03 -1.34 -14.90
N LEU A 44 13.33 -0.33 -14.08
CA LEU A 44 12.86 1.04 -14.28
C LEU A 44 13.67 1.78 -15.34
N SER A 45 13.02 2.64 -16.10
CA SER A 45 13.73 3.59 -16.97
C SER A 45 14.53 4.60 -16.12
N PRO A 46 15.59 5.26 -16.69
CA PRO A 46 16.35 6.26 -15.95
C PRO A 46 15.48 7.40 -15.39
N LEU A 47 14.41 7.76 -16.08
CA LEU A 47 13.46 8.77 -15.61
C LEU A 47 12.65 8.27 -14.42
N ALA A 48 12.21 7.01 -14.44
CA ALA A 48 11.48 6.38 -13.35
C ALA A 48 12.36 6.13 -12.12
N VAL A 49 13.64 5.81 -12.28
CA VAL A 49 14.60 5.72 -11.15
C VAL A 49 14.73 7.06 -10.42
N ALA A 50 14.86 8.16 -11.18
CA ALA A 50 14.85 9.50 -10.57
C ALA A 50 13.49 9.83 -9.93
N GLY A 51 12.40 9.28 -10.49
CA GLY A 51 11.05 9.39 -9.93
C GLY A 51 10.89 8.61 -8.63
N GLU A 52 11.44 7.40 -8.54
CA GLU A 52 11.48 6.60 -7.31
C GLU A 52 12.15 7.37 -6.17
N THR A 53 13.30 7.99 -6.44
CA THR A 53 14.01 8.80 -5.44
C THR A 53 13.13 9.95 -4.95
N ALA A 54 12.50 10.69 -5.86
CA ALA A 54 11.63 11.81 -5.51
C ALA A 54 10.34 11.33 -4.80
N PHE A 55 9.76 10.21 -5.21
CA PHE A 55 8.61 9.58 -4.57
C PHE A 55 8.91 9.17 -3.14
N ASN A 56 10.03 8.51 -2.92
CA ASN A 56 10.43 8.05 -1.59
C ASN A 56 10.65 9.23 -0.63
N ALA A 57 11.14 10.36 -1.13
CA ALA A 57 11.37 11.56 -0.32
C ALA A 57 10.07 12.31 0.05
N ASN A 58 9.02 12.26 -0.79
CA ASN A 58 7.87 13.15 -0.66
C ASN A 58 6.52 12.44 -0.51
N CYS A 59 6.39 11.20 -0.94
CA CYS A 59 5.09 10.54 -1.12
C CYS A 59 4.98 9.22 -0.32
N ALA A 60 6.09 8.48 -0.19
CA ALA A 60 6.08 7.12 0.35
C ALA A 60 5.65 7.07 1.83
N ALA A 61 5.87 8.13 2.61
CA ALA A 61 5.43 8.19 4.01
C ALA A 61 3.91 8.01 4.14
N CYS A 62 3.13 8.50 3.17
CA CYS A 62 1.69 8.36 3.12
C CYS A 62 1.24 7.21 2.22
N HIS A 63 1.75 7.14 0.98
CA HIS A 63 1.30 6.17 -0.02
C HIS A 63 1.99 4.81 0.05
N GLY A 64 2.87 4.61 1.03
CA GLY A 64 3.60 3.36 1.24
C GLY A 64 4.74 3.14 0.23
N LYS A 65 5.55 2.14 0.53
CA LYS A 65 6.65 1.73 -0.36
C LYS A 65 6.11 1.39 -1.74
N ASN A 66 6.76 1.90 -2.77
CA ASN A 66 6.39 1.70 -4.17
C ASN A 66 4.94 2.09 -4.51
N GLY A 67 4.33 2.98 -3.72
CA GLY A 67 2.92 3.33 -3.91
C GLY A 67 1.94 2.20 -3.60
N GLY A 68 2.33 1.23 -2.78
CA GLY A 68 1.52 0.07 -2.43
C GLY A 68 0.52 0.29 -1.28
N GLY A 69 0.45 1.49 -0.71
CA GLY A 69 -0.43 1.77 0.44
C GLY A 69 0.07 1.16 1.74
N GLY A 70 -0.86 0.81 2.63
CA GLY A 70 -0.57 0.09 3.89
C GLY A 70 -0.14 0.97 5.05
N THR A 71 -0.06 2.29 4.87
CA THR A 71 0.32 3.25 5.92
C THR A 71 -0.85 3.71 6.78
N LYS A 72 -2.08 3.38 6.41
CA LYS A 72 -3.35 3.94 6.96
C LYS A 72 -3.51 5.45 6.76
N LEU A 73 -2.63 6.09 6.00
CA LEU A 73 -2.63 7.54 5.76
C LEU A 73 -3.10 7.91 4.36
N ALA A 74 -2.85 7.05 3.37
CA ALA A 74 -3.22 7.30 1.98
C ALA A 74 -3.44 5.97 1.21
N PRO A 75 -4.18 6.01 0.09
CA PRO A 75 -4.45 4.82 -0.70
C PRO A 75 -3.21 4.33 -1.47
N PRO A 76 -3.21 3.04 -1.90
CA PRO A 76 -2.23 2.54 -2.86
C PRO A 76 -2.40 3.27 -4.20
N LEU A 77 -1.30 3.71 -4.81
CA LEU A 77 -1.29 4.31 -6.15
C LEU A 77 -1.13 3.26 -7.26
N VAL A 78 -0.58 2.09 -6.91
CA VAL A 78 -0.53 0.92 -7.80
C VAL A 78 -1.81 0.11 -7.60
N HIS A 79 -2.92 0.65 -8.08
CA HIS A 79 -4.26 0.08 -7.98
C HIS A 79 -5.11 0.49 -9.18
N ASP A 80 -6.05 -0.35 -9.59
CA ASP A 80 -6.91 -0.14 -10.77
C ASP A 80 -7.67 1.20 -10.73
N THR A 81 -8.02 1.70 -9.56
CA THR A 81 -8.61 3.04 -9.37
C THR A 81 -7.78 4.14 -10.01
N TYR A 82 -6.44 4.02 -9.97
CA TYR A 82 -5.52 5.04 -10.47
C TYR A 82 -4.99 4.76 -11.88
N ASN A 83 -5.68 3.89 -12.66
CA ASN A 83 -5.32 3.67 -14.06
C ASN A 83 -5.42 4.97 -14.89
N LEU A 84 -4.67 5.02 -15.99
CA LEU A 84 -4.55 6.23 -16.83
C LEU A 84 -5.89 6.72 -17.41
N GLY A 85 -6.85 5.83 -17.65
CA GLY A 85 -8.16 6.20 -18.21
C GLY A 85 -9.11 6.80 -17.18
N HIS A 86 -8.91 6.52 -15.87
CA HIS A 86 -9.72 7.07 -14.79
C HIS A 86 -9.00 8.21 -14.07
N HIS A 87 -7.69 8.08 -13.82
CA HIS A 87 -6.85 9.12 -13.25
C HIS A 87 -5.68 9.43 -14.20
N PRO A 88 -5.87 10.32 -15.19
CA PRO A 88 -4.80 10.73 -16.09
C PRO A 88 -3.68 11.47 -15.33
N ASP A 89 -2.54 11.66 -15.97
CA ASP A 89 -1.37 12.30 -15.36
C ASP A 89 -1.68 13.68 -14.77
N ASP A 90 -2.58 14.41 -15.40
CA ASP A 90 -3.01 15.74 -14.91
C ASP A 90 -3.78 15.67 -13.59
N SER A 91 -4.46 14.56 -13.28
CA SER A 91 -5.09 14.37 -11.97
C SER A 91 -4.05 14.23 -10.87
N PHE A 92 -2.92 13.56 -11.13
CA PHE A 92 -1.79 13.49 -10.21
C PHE A 92 -1.15 14.87 -10.00
N ARG A 93 -1.02 15.67 -11.07
CA ARG A 93 -0.52 17.05 -10.98
C ARG A 93 -1.44 17.91 -10.13
N ALA A 94 -2.75 17.85 -10.41
CA ALA A 94 -3.73 18.61 -9.65
C ALA A 94 -3.73 18.21 -8.16
N ALA A 95 -3.64 16.91 -7.84
CA ALA A 95 -3.59 16.44 -6.46
C ALA A 95 -2.34 16.93 -5.71
N VAL A 96 -1.17 16.94 -6.35
CA VAL A 96 0.08 17.42 -5.72
C VAL A 96 0.06 18.93 -5.53
N HIS A 97 -0.44 19.70 -6.50
CA HIS A 97 -0.45 21.16 -6.41
C HIS A 97 -1.55 21.72 -5.51
N ASN A 98 -2.76 21.13 -5.59
CA ASN A 98 -3.95 21.70 -4.96
C ASN A 98 -4.44 20.89 -3.76
N GLY A 99 -3.89 19.67 -3.57
CA GLY A 99 -4.51 18.67 -2.72
C GLY A 99 -5.73 18.05 -3.37
N THR A 100 -6.36 17.09 -2.70
CA THR A 100 -7.61 16.51 -3.17
C THR A 100 -8.52 16.11 -2.00
N THR A 101 -9.82 16.31 -2.18
CA THR A 101 -10.82 15.77 -1.26
C THR A 101 -10.96 14.26 -1.50
N GLN A 102 -11.07 13.49 -0.42
CA GLN A 102 -11.28 12.04 -0.52
C GLN A 102 -12.56 11.74 -1.31
N HIS A 103 -12.49 10.75 -2.23
CA HIS A 103 -13.65 10.37 -3.06
C HIS A 103 -13.72 8.88 -3.39
N HIS A 104 -12.61 8.15 -3.38
CA HIS A 104 -12.58 6.70 -3.58
C HIS A 104 -12.31 5.91 -2.30
N TRP A 105 -11.64 6.55 -1.32
CA TRP A 105 -11.13 5.91 -0.11
C TRP A 105 -11.45 6.77 1.11
N HIS A 106 -11.39 6.18 2.29
CA HIS A 106 -11.70 6.86 3.56
C HIS A 106 -10.44 7.21 4.37
N PHE A 107 -9.35 7.59 3.69
CA PHE A 107 -8.09 8.00 4.33
C PHE A 107 -8.05 9.48 4.72
N GLY A 108 -9.05 10.25 4.36
CA GLY A 108 -9.05 11.71 4.51
C GLY A 108 -8.56 12.43 3.25
N ASN A 109 -8.48 13.75 3.34
CA ASN A 109 -8.05 14.60 2.25
C ASN A 109 -6.52 14.57 2.12
N MET A 110 -6.01 14.58 0.88
CA MET A 110 -4.60 14.78 0.60
C MET A 110 -4.29 16.28 0.62
N PRO A 111 -3.36 16.76 1.45
CA PRO A 111 -2.93 18.16 1.39
C PRO A 111 -2.06 18.43 0.15
N PRO A 112 -1.94 19.71 -0.30
CA PRO A 112 -0.96 20.10 -1.31
C PRO A 112 0.48 19.76 -0.87
N THR A 113 1.35 19.51 -1.86
CA THR A 113 2.76 19.18 -1.62
C THR A 113 3.67 20.18 -2.36
N PRO A 114 3.72 21.45 -1.91
CA PRO A 114 4.32 22.55 -2.68
C PRO A 114 5.84 22.44 -2.85
N GLN A 115 6.51 21.58 -2.05
CA GLN A 115 7.95 21.34 -2.18
C GLN A 115 8.31 20.47 -3.39
N VAL A 116 7.33 19.79 -4.02
CA VAL A 116 7.56 18.97 -5.21
C VAL A 116 7.49 19.83 -6.45
N THR A 117 8.61 19.97 -7.15
CA THR A 117 8.66 20.73 -8.42
C THR A 117 8.01 19.96 -9.56
N ASP A 118 7.58 20.65 -10.63
CA ASP A 118 6.99 20.01 -11.83
C ASP A 118 7.92 18.98 -12.47
N ALA A 119 9.22 19.26 -12.46
CA ALA A 119 10.22 18.31 -12.98
C ALA A 119 10.31 17.04 -12.12
N GLN A 120 10.23 17.16 -10.80
CA GLN A 120 10.16 16.00 -9.91
C GLN A 120 8.83 15.26 -10.08
N LEU A 121 7.72 15.99 -10.17
CA LEU A 121 6.40 15.41 -10.34
C LEU A 121 6.27 14.61 -11.65
N THR A 122 6.82 15.12 -12.75
CA THR A 122 6.89 14.37 -14.02
C THR A 122 7.61 13.02 -13.86
N ARG A 123 8.71 13.00 -13.11
CA ARG A 123 9.47 11.78 -12.83
C ARG A 123 8.71 10.83 -11.90
N ILE A 124 8.07 11.37 -10.86
CA ILE A 124 7.21 10.59 -9.93
C ILE A 124 6.07 9.91 -10.69
N ILE A 125 5.37 10.65 -11.54
CA ILE A 125 4.28 10.11 -12.37
C ILE A 125 4.82 8.98 -13.26
N ARG A 126 5.95 9.19 -13.93
CA ARG A 126 6.60 8.14 -14.75
C ARG A 126 6.91 6.88 -13.93
N TYR A 127 7.45 7.04 -12.73
CA TYR A 127 7.72 5.92 -11.82
C TYR A 127 6.42 5.15 -11.49
N ILE A 128 5.38 5.83 -11.05
CA ILE A 128 4.09 5.20 -10.72
C ILE A 128 3.50 4.50 -11.94
N ARG A 129 3.58 5.08 -13.14
CA ARG A 129 3.04 4.47 -14.37
C ARG A 129 3.80 3.18 -14.74
N GLU A 130 5.11 3.16 -14.62
CA GLU A 130 5.89 1.93 -14.86
C GLU A 130 5.56 0.84 -13.84
N LEU A 131 5.33 1.20 -12.57
CA LEU A 131 4.85 0.25 -11.58
C LEU A 131 3.46 -0.26 -11.93
N GLN A 132 2.51 0.61 -12.30
CA GLN A 132 1.16 0.22 -12.70
C GLN A 132 1.19 -0.76 -13.87
N GLU A 133 1.93 -0.44 -14.93
CA GLU A 133 2.08 -1.31 -16.11
C GLU A 133 2.64 -2.68 -15.74
N ALA A 134 3.71 -2.74 -14.92
CA ALA A 134 4.33 -3.99 -14.47
C ALA A 134 3.40 -4.86 -13.60
N ASN A 135 2.37 -4.26 -13.01
CA ASN A 135 1.36 -4.91 -12.18
C ASN A 135 0.01 -5.11 -12.92
N GLY A 136 -0.01 -4.97 -14.26
CA GLY A 136 -1.18 -5.25 -15.10
C GLY A 136 -2.26 -4.18 -15.06
N ILE A 137 -1.97 -3.00 -14.51
CA ILE A 137 -2.90 -1.87 -14.48
C ILE A 137 -2.76 -1.11 -15.80
N VAL A 138 -3.72 -1.30 -16.68
CA VAL A 138 -3.78 -0.69 -18.01
C VAL A 138 -4.82 0.42 -18.06
N ALA A 139 -4.70 1.33 -19.03
CA ALA A 139 -5.69 2.35 -19.26
C ALA A 139 -7.05 1.72 -19.59
N ARG A 140 -8.07 2.05 -18.82
CA ARG A 140 -9.46 1.62 -19.04
C ARG A 140 -10.34 2.86 -19.09
N PRO A 141 -11.31 2.92 -20.01
CA PRO A 141 -12.27 4.02 -20.03
C PRO A 141 -12.99 4.12 -18.69
N HIS A 142 -13.25 5.32 -18.24
CA HIS A 142 -14.10 5.54 -17.08
C HIS A 142 -15.51 5.05 -17.40
N GLN A 143 -15.96 4.02 -16.71
CA GLN A 143 -17.36 3.58 -16.78
C GLN A 143 -18.15 4.43 -15.77
N MET A 144 -18.99 5.29 -16.30
CA MET A 144 -19.98 6.04 -15.52
C MET A 144 -21.16 5.14 -15.16
#